data_9ca750da533ac7f1891e85c6170e7967
#
_entry.id   9ca750da533ac7f1891e85c6170e7967
#
_cell.length_a   1.000
_cell.length_b   1.000
_cell.length_c   1.000
_cell.angle_alpha   90.00
_cell.angle_beta   90.00
_cell.angle_gamma   90.00
#
_symmetry.space_group_name_H-M   'P 1'
#
loop_
_entity.id
_entity.type
_entity.pdbx_description
1 polymer ?
#
loop_
_entity_poly.entity_id
_entity_poly.type
_entity_poly.pdbx_seq_one_letter_code
_entity_poly.pdbx_strand_id
1 'polypeptide(L)'
;MEYTPINKNGQIYIIVTGGQIKTEEDGLALVSACVEHGTNLLMLPAACLSEDFLRLSTRVAGLVLQKLRNYNIKAVAILDAKITSQRFKEFLSESNKGQEFRIYNNFEDAEAWLLGE
;
A
#
# COMPACT_ATOMS: atom_id res chain seq x y z
N MET A 1 13.80 1.68 -4.94
CA MET A 1 12.92 1.18 -3.88
C MET A 1 13.19 -0.31 -3.72
N GLU A 2 13.29 -0.77 -2.51
CA GLU A 2 13.58 -2.16 -2.22
C GLU A 2 12.32 -2.87 -1.74
N TYR A 3 12.18 -4.15 -2.08
CA TYR A 3 11.02 -4.94 -1.70
C TYR A 3 11.41 -6.41 -1.58
N THR A 4 10.62 -7.15 -0.80
CA THR A 4 10.89 -8.57 -0.50
C THR A 4 9.60 -9.37 -0.63
N PRO A 5 9.63 -10.54 -1.30
CA PRO A 5 8.48 -11.43 -1.29
C PRO A 5 8.42 -12.18 0.05
N ILE A 6 7.22 -12.29 0.61
CA ILE A 6 6.95 -13.04 1.83
C ILE A 6 5.99 -14.17 1.46
N ASN A 7 6.35 -15.38 1.87
CA ASN A 7 5.47 -16.55 1.71
C ASN A 7 4.89 -16.89 3.08
N LYS A 8 3.58 -16.80 3.22
CA LYS A 8 2.89 -17.19 4.43
C LYS A 8 1.79 -18.17 4.09
N ASN A 9 1.93 -19.40 4.55
CA ASN A 9 0.94 -20.45 4.32
C ASN A 9 0.62 -20.67 2.84
N GLY A 10 1.64 -20.53 1.98
CA GLY A 10 1.48 -20.74 0.54
C GLY A 10 1.04 -19.51 -0.24
N GLN A 11 0.71 -18.41 0.44
CA GLN A 11 0.39 -17.15 -0.22
C GLN A 11 1.60 -16.24 -0.22
N ILE A 12 1.87 -15.61 -1.37
CA ILE A 12 3.01 -14.70 -1.51
C ILE A 12 2.48 -13.27 -1.59
N TYR A 13 3.08 -12.37 -0.82
CA TYR A 13 2.86 -10.94 -0.98
C TYR A 13 4.19 -10.21 -1.01
N ILE A 14 4.18 -9.00 -1.59
CA ILE A 14 5.37 -8.15 -1.64
C ILE A 14 5.27 -7.14 -0.49
N ILE A 15 6.36 -6.99 0.26
CA ILE A 15 6.47 -5.92 1.26
C ILE A 15 7.61 -4.98 0.86
N VAL A 16 7.36 -3.68 0.92
CA VAL A 16 8.40 -2.67 0.65
C VAL A 16 9.31 -2.59 1.86
N THR A 17 10.61 -2.82 1.66
CA THR A 17 11.60 -2.86 2.74
C THR A 17 12.56 -1.68 2.72
N GLY A 18 12.59 -0.87 1.66
CA GLY A 18 13.44 0.30 1.59
C GLY A 18 12.96 1.30 0.54
N GLY A 19 13.28 2.57 0.74
CA GLY A 19 12.85 3.64 -0.13
C GLY A 19 11.46 4.17 0.21
N GLN A 20 11.03 5.16 -0.55
CA GLN A 20 9.74 5.82 -0.32
C GLN A 20 8.96 5.98 -1.62
N ILE A 21 7.64 5.96 -1.51
CA ILE A 21 6.73 6.21 -2.63
C ILE A 21 6.55 7.72 -2.73
N LYS A 22 7.16 8.32 -3.75
CA LYS A 22 7.15 9.77 -3.94
C LYS A 22 6.43 10.21 -5.21
N THR A 23 6.30 9.31 -6.19
CA THR A 23 5.74 9.65 -7.50
C THR A 23 4.85 8.53 -8.01
N GLU A 24 4.12 8.84 -9.08
CA GLU A 24 3.30 7.84 -9.77
C GLU A 24 4.16 6.69 -10.32
N GLU A 25 5.38 6.99 -10.79
CA GLU A 25 6.30 5.97 -11.30
C GLU A 25 6.69 4.95 -10.22
N ASP A 26 6.75 5.38 -8.97
CA ASP A 26 6.98 4.45 -7.87
C ASP A 26 5.84 3.44 -7.77
N GLY A 27 4.62 3.87 -8.07
CA GLY A 27 3.48 2.95 -8.15
C GLY A 27 3.66 1.89 -9.22
N LEU A 28 4.18 2.27 -10.38
CA LEU A 28 4.46 1.31 -11.46
C LEU A 28 5.57 0.33 -11.06
N ALA A 29 6.57 0.81 -10.31
CA ALA A 29 7.62 -0.08 -9.80
C ALA A 29 7.03 -1.15 -8.88
N LEU A 30 6.04 -0.78 -8.05
CA LEU A 30 5.35 -1.73 -7.17
C LEU A 30 4.54 -2.74 -7.97
N VAL A 31 3.87 -2.31 -9.03
CA VAL A 31 3.16 -3.21 -9.93
C VAL A 31 4.14 -4.22 -10.53
N SER A 32 5.29 -3.74 -11.03
CA SER A 32 6.32 -4.61 -11.61
C SER A 32 6.83 -5.63 -10.62
N ALA A 33 7.04 -5.24 -9.35
CA ALA A 33 7.47 -6.14 -8.31
C ALA A 33 6.46 -7.27 -8.09
N CYS A 34 5.17 -6.95 -8.06
CA CYS A 34 4.12 -7.94 -7.91
C CYS A 34 4.08 -8.90 -9.10
N VAL A 35 4.14 -8.38 -10.31
CA VAL A 35 4.14 -9.19 -11.53
C VAL A 35 5.35 -10.14 -11.55
N GLU A 36 6.52 -9.62 -11.22
CA GLU A 36 7.77 -10.40 -11.19
C GLU A 36 7.66 -11.60 -10.27
N HIS A 37 6.97 -11.47 -9.15
CA HIS A 37 6.83 -12.55 -8.17
C HIS A 37 5.51 -13.31 -8.27
N GLY A 38 4.72 -13.05 -9.30
CA GLY A 38 3.49 -13.79 -9.56
C GLY A 38 2.42 -13.59 -8.50
N THR A 39 2.34 -12.41 -7.90
CA THR A 39 1.35 -12.10 -6.88
C THR A 39 0.65 -10.78 -7.17
N ASN A 40 -0.53 -10.61 -6.58
CA ASN A 40 -1.25 -9.34 -6.62
C ASN A 40 -1.47 -8.76 -5.23
N LEU A 41 -0.66 -9.17 -4.25
CA LEU A 41 -0.78 -8.76 -2.86
C LEU A 41 0.41 -7.89 -2.48
N LEU A 42 0.14 -6.71 -1.91
CA LEU A 42 1.18 -5.71 -1.64
C LEU A 42 0.99 -5.11 -0.26
N MET A 43 2.06 -5.04 0.53
CA MET A 43 2.06 -4.39 1.83
C MET A 43 3.01 -3.18 1.84
N LEU A 44 2.50 -2.05 2.32
CA LEU A 44 3.20 -0.78 2.38
C LEU A 44 3.41 -0.35 3.83
N PRO A 45 4.57 -0.66 4.45
CA PRO A 45 4.86 -0.18 5.81
C PRO A 45 4.94 1.35 5.84
N ALA A 46 4.74 1.93 7.02
CA ALA A 46 4.72 3.39 7.19
C ALA A 46 5.99 4.06 6.65
N ALA A 47 7.13 3.43 6.80
CA ALA A 47 8.41 4.01 6.36
C ALA A 47 8.47 4.29 4.87
N CYS A 48 7.70 3.59 4.04
CA CYS A 48 7.70 3.82 2.60
C CYS A 48 6.71 4.90 2.15
N LEU A 49 5.88 5.40 3.06
CA LEU A 49 4.88 6.43 2.75
C LEU A 49 5.53 7.81 2.94
N SER A 50 5.85 8.48 1.84
CA SER A 50 6.49 9.79 1.86
C SER A 50 5.53 10.88 2.33
N GLU A 51 6.07 12.06 2.65
CA GLU A 51 5.24 13.23 2.93
C GLU A 51 4.32 13.53 1.75
N ASP A 52 4.84 13.42 0.53
CA ASP A 52 4.04 13.67 -0.67
C ASP A 52 2.88 12.68 -0.78
N PHE A 53 3.11 11.41 -0.47
CA PHE A 53 2.03 10.41 -0.44
C PHE A 53 0.96 10.79 0.58
N LEU A 54 1.37 11.21 1.77
CA LEU A 54 0.46 11.53 2.86
C LEU A 54 -0.24 12.89 2.72
N ARG A 55 0.21 13.73 1.79
CA ARG A 55 -0.38 15.03 1.51
C ARG A 55 -1.27 14.94 0.28
N LEU A 56 -2.59 14.95 0.48
CA LEU A 56 -3.54 14.74 -0.61
C LEU A 56 -3.41 15.76 -1.75
N SER A 57 -2.99 16.98 -1.45
CA SER A 57 -2.84 18.02 -2.48
C SER A 57 -1.80 17.68 -3.54
N THR A 58 -0.86 16.77 -3.25
CA THR A 58 0.13 16.32 -4.24
C THR A 58 -0.44 15.33 -5.24
N ARG A 59 -1.57 14.69 -4.91
CA ARG A 59 -2.23 13.65 -5.69
C ARG A 59 -1.43 12.34 -5.80
N VAL A 60 -0.29 12.24 -5.14
CA VAL A 60 0.56 11.04 -5.24
C VAL A 60 -0.20 9.79 -4.78
N ALA A 61 -0.86 9.84 -3.62
CA ALA A 61 -1.61 8.69 -3.12
C ALA A 61 -2.68 8.25 -4.12
N GLY A 62 -3.48 9.19 -4.62
CA GLY A 62 -4.53 8.88 -5.57
C GLY A 62 -4.00 8.26 -6.86
N LEU A 63 -2.92 8.81 -7.40
CA LEU A 63 -2.31 8.30 -8.63
C LEU A 63 -1.71 6.91 -8.44
N VAL A 64 -1.01 6.69 -7.33
CA VAL A 64 -0.43 5.38 -7.02
C VAL A 64 -1.53 4.34 -6.85
N LEU A 65 -2.56 4.65 -6.05
CA LEU A 65 -3.66 3.71 -5.82
C LEU A 65 -4.42 3.41 -7.10
N GLN A 66 -4.56 4.39 -7.98
CA GLN A 66 -5.19 4.16 -9.28
C GLN A 66 -4.39 3.17 -10.13
N LYS A 67 -3.05 3.28 -10.12
CA LYS A 67 -2.19 2.32 -10.84
C LYS A 67 -2.36 0.92 -10.27
N LEU A 68 -2.36 0.78 -8.94
CA LEU A 68 -2.54 -0.52 -8.31
C LEU A 68 -3.89 -1.13 -8.68
N ARG A 69 -4.95 -0.31 -8.68
CA ARG A 69 -6.29 -0.77 -9.05
C ARG A 69 -6.34 -1.21 -10.51
N ASN A 70 -5.70 -0.47 -11.41
CA ASN A 70 -5.70 -0.79 -12.84
C ASN A 70 -5.08 -2.16 -13.12
N TYR A 71 -4.17 -2.61 -12.26
CA TYR A 71 -3.51 -3.91 -12.40
C TYR A 71 -4.06 -4.95 -11.42
N ASN A 72 -5.21 -4.66 -10.79
CA ASN A 72 -5.90 -5.57 -9.86
C ASN A 72 -5.04 -5.97 -8.67
N ILE A 73 -4.22 -5.05 -8.16
CA ILE A 73 -3.39 -5.29 -7.00
C ILE A 73 -4.16 -4.91 -5.74
N LYS A 74 -4.23 -5.86 -4.79
CA LYS A 74 -4.78 -5.64 -3.47
C LYS A 74 -3.66 -5.16 -2.58
N ALA A 75 -3.81 -3.98 -2.00
CA ALA A 75 -2.75 -3.37 -1.21
C ALA A 75 -3.23 -3.02 0.19
N VAL A 76 -2.30 -3.08 1.14
CA VAL A 76 -2.55 -2.66 2.52
C VAL A 76 -1.41 -1.77 2.96
N ALA A 77 -1.71 -0.70 3.67
CA ALA A 77 -0.70 0.18 4.26
C ALA A 77 -0.80 0.11 5.79
N ILE A 78 0.34 0.30 6.44
CA ILE A 78 0.41 0.38 7.90
C ILE A 78 0.73 1.82 8.23
N LEU A 79 -0.15 2.50 8.96
CA LEU A 79 0.00 3.91 9.25
C LEU A 79 -0.67 4.26 10.57
N ASP A 80 0.04 5.01 11.40
CA ASP A 80 -0.55 5.56 12.62
C ASP A 80 -1.39 6.78 12.25
N ALA A 81 -2.70 6.69 12.44
CA ALA A 81 -3.63 7.76 12.10
C ALA A 81 -3.37 9.05 12.89
N LYS A 82 -2.64 8.98 14.01
CA LYS A 82 -2.34 10.15 14.83
C LYS A 82 -1.41 11.13 14.15
N ILE A 83 -0.63 10.68 13.15
CA ILE A 83 0.35 11.51 12.46
C ILE A 83 -0.15 12.03 11.12
N THR A 84 -1.43 11.84 10.79
CA THR A 84 -1.99 12.24 9.50
C THR A 84 -2.93 13.43 9.64
N SER A 85 -3.10 14.18 8.55
CA SER A 85 -4.05 15.29 8.50
C SER A 85 -5.49 14.78 8.53
N GLN A 86 -6.42 15.66 8.89
CA GLN A 86 -7.84 15.33 8.87
C GLN A 86 -8.32 14.95 7.48
N ARG A 87 -7.83 15.63 6.45
CA ARG A 87 -8.21 15.31 5.06
C ARG A 87 -7.75 13.91 4.66
N PHE A 88 -6.55 13.53 5.09
CA PHE A 88 -6.04 12.19 4.81
C PHE A 88 -6.85 11.13 5.56
N LYS A 89 -7.28 11.43 6.80
CA LYS A 89 -8.15 10.52 7.55
C LYS A 89 -9.47 10.27 6.83
N GLU A 90 -10.04 11.31 6.23
CA GLU A 90 -11.26 11.17 5.44
C GLU A 90 -11.02 10.29 4.20
N PHE A 91 -9.89 10.50 3.53
CA PHE A 91 -9.48 9.66 2.40
C PHE A 91 -9.34 8.20 2.83
N LEU A 92 -8.73 7.94 4.00
CA LEU A 92 -8.59 6.60 4.55
C LEU A 92 -9.95 5.96 4.81
N SER A 93 -10.87 6.72 5.38
CA SER A 93 -12.22 6.23 5.67
C SER A 93 -12.91 5.74 4.40
N GLU A 94 -12.81 6.48 3.31
CA GLU A 94 -13.37 6.07 2.03
C GLU A 94 -12.66 4.84 1.46
N SER A 95 -11.33 4.83 1.52
CA SER A 95 -10.54 3.70 1.01
C SER A 95 -10.86 2.41 1.75
N ASN A 96 -11.06 2.49 3.07
CA ASN A 96 -11.31 1.30 3.88
C ASN A 96 -12.69 0.68 3.67
N LYS A 97 -13.58 1.34 2.94
CA LYS A 97 -14.87 0.77 2.56
C LYS A 97 -14.72 -0.24 1.42
N GLY A 98 -13.65 -0.17 0.65
CA GLY A 98 -13.40 -1.07 -0.46
C GLY A 98 -12.62 -2.31 -0.06
N GLN A 99 -12.41 -3.18 -1.06
CA GLN A 99 -11.65 -4.43 -0.88
C GLN A 99 -10.30 -4.40 -1.60
N GLU A 100 -9.92 -3.25 -2.17
CA GLU A 100 -8.72 -3.12 -2.97
C GLU A 100 -7.57 -2.48 -2.21
N PHE A 101 -7.88 -1.57 -1.28
CA PHE A 101 -6.87 -0.89 -0.48
C PHE A 101 -7.44 -0.57 0.89
N ARG A 102 -6.67 -0.92 1.92
CA ARG A 102 -7.01 -0.59 3.30
C ARG A 102 -5.79 -0.14 4.07
N ILE A 103 -6.04 0.49 5.22
CA ILE A 103 -5.00 0.96 6.12
C ILE A 103 -5.30 0.47 7.51
N TYR A 104 -4.29 -0.09 8.15
CA TYR A 104 -4.34 -0.55 9.54
C TYR A 104 -3.20 0.10 10.31
N ASN A 105 -3.29 0.10 11.64
CA ASN A 105 -2.26 0.69 12.47
C ASN A 105 -1.25 -0.31 13.00
N ASN A 106 -1.34 -1.57 12.59
CA ASN A 106 -0.40 -2.60 13.01
C ASN A 106 -0.23 -3.65 11.90
N PHE A 107 0.88 -4.38 11.98
CA PHE A 107 1.26 -5.37 10.99
C PHE A 107 0.30 -6.56 10.96
N GLU A 108 -0.08 -7.06 12.13
CA GLU A 108 -0.88 -8.29 12.23
C GLU A 108 -2.24 -8.14 11.54
N ASP A 109 -2.92 -7.05 11.80
CA ASP A 109 -4.24 -6.79 11.18
C ASP A 109 -4.10 -6.54 9.68
N ALA A 110 -3.04 -5.83 9.28
CA ALA A 110 -2.77 -5.56 7.87
C ALA A 110 -2.55 -6.86 7.10
N GLU A 111 -1.70 -7.74 7.63
CA GLU A 111 -1.40 -9.01 6.98
C GLU A 111 -2.64 -9.91 6.93
N ALA A 112 -3.40 -9.97 8.01
CA ALA A 112 -4.62 -10.80 8.04
C ALA A 112 -5.61 -10.35 6.95
N TRP A 113 -5.85 -9.06 6.82
CA TRP A 113 -6.75 -8.58 5.78
C TRP A 113 -6.19 -8.87 4.39
N LEU A 114 -4.91 -8.65 4.18
CA LEU A 114 -4.27 -8.85 2.88
C LEU A 114 -4.41 -10.30 2.42
N LEU A 115 -4.24 -11.24 3.33
CA LEU A 115 -4.31 -12.67 3.03
C LEU A 115 -5.75 -13.23 3.06
N GLY A 116 -6.72 -12.42 3.40
CA GLY A 116 -8.12 -12.85 3.43
C GLY A 116 -8.48 -13.66 4.67
N GLU A 117 -7.75 -13.47 5.75
CA GLU A 117 -7.98 -14.18 7.01
C GLU A 117 -8.95 -13.47 7.93
#